data_5650435f9b20cf7220288c2f750471a5
#
_entry.id   5650435f9b20cf7220288c2f750471a5
#
_cell.length_a   1.000
_cell.length_b   1.000
_cell.length_c   1.000
_cell.angle_alpha   90.00
_cell.angle_beta   90.00
_cell.angle_gamma   90.00
#
_symmetry.space_group_name_H-M   'P 1'
#
loop_
_entity.id
_entity.type
_entity.pdbx_description
1 polymer ?
#
loop_
_entity_poly.entity_id
_entity_poly.type
_entity_poly.pdbx_seq_one_letter_code
_entity_poly.pdbx_strand_id
1 'polypeptide(L)'
;MDRRAFVSGALAAPFAAAAATAQDQPKPAAPPPPDLYADGASFTREALEETARLLASRPHEAPRGFLPEGLAELPLDVYRTIRMKPERAPWLNENRGFVLDVLPGGFIYRSPVRIATIDDGLVRKLPETTDWFDFGKAPKPQPDKPFPLSGFTARAPIDRPDEFREFATFQGATIFRALARGQIFGASARGLAIDVGEPNGEEFPLFRSFWIERPNPGAGALVVHALLDSRRVAGAYRFTLRPGEITVIDVELTLFPREALNHVGVGPMTSMFYFGPNDRVGVDDIRGQVHRADGLQIWNGGGEWVWRPLVNPSELQISVFGDNNPRGFGLLQRQRGFPAYNDLGRRYDRMPSVWVEPIGDWGEGQFQLLEIPTDTDINENIVAYWRPKAPLEPGKRTSLAYRLHWCWTPPDRPANAVTFATVTGAAGGRRRRFVVDFVGEAVADPSRASAIRPVASTSVGDLREIAGRPNPEIKGYRVTFDLDPGNEDLCELRLVLEADGKPISETWLYRWTA
;
A
#
# COMPACT_ATOMS: atom_id res chain seq x y z
N MET A 1 60.38 21.34 12.98
CA MET A 1 61.47 21.15 13.91
C MET A 1 61.22 19.85 14.62
N ASP A 2 61.66 18.79 14.13
CA ASP A 2 62.95 18.15 14.10
C ASP A 2 63.37 17.55 15.46
N ARG A 3 63.55 16.26 15.43
CA ARG A 3 64.62 15.32 15.89
C ARG A 3 64.32 14.51 17.14
N ARG A 4 64.23 13.15 16.98
CA ARG A 4 65.35 12.13 17.14
C ARG A 4 65.70 11.87 18.64
N ALA A 5 65.89 10.71 19.13
CA ALA A 5 66.18 9.32 18.79
C ALA A 5 66.87 8.68 20.01
N PHE A 6 67.04 7.38 20.00
CA PHE A 6 68.00 6.48 20.68
C PHE A 6 67.47 5.66 21.87
N VAL A 7 67.31 4.36 21.72
CA VAL A 7 68.14 3.16 21.49
C VAL A 7 68.56 2.48 22.82
N SER A 8 68.39 1.18 22.77
CA SER A 8 69.07 0.02 23.44
C SER A 8 68.19 -0.62 24.53
N GLY A 9 67.81 -1.90 24.53
CA GLY A 9 68.41 -3.11 24.00
C GLY A 9 68.54 -4.12 25.16
N ALA A 10 67.75 -5.24 25.11
CA ALA A 10 68.11 -6.45 25.82
C ALA A 10 67.38 -7.65 25.23
N LEU A 11 68.14 -8.63 24.84
CA LEU A 11 67.79 -9.94 24.31
C LEU A 11 67.08 -10.82 25.33
N ALA A 12 66.01 -11.52 24.92
CA ALA A 12 65.72 -12.87 25.43
C ALA A 12 64.97 -13.64 24.36
N ALA A 13 65.40 -14.83 24.11
CA ALA A 13 65.07 -15.77 23.03
C ALA A 13 63.65 -16.44 23.21
N PRO A 14 63.18 -17.21 22.22
CA PRO A 14 61.79 -17.36 21.89
C PRO A 14 61.16 -18.63 22.49
N PHE A 15 59.92 -18.47 22.97
CA PHE A 15 58.97 -19.59 23.04
C PHE A 15 57.99 -19.48 21.87
N ALA A 16 58.20 -20.32 20.87
CA ALA A 16 57.26 -20.51 19.80
C ALA A 16 56.06 -21.32 20.32
N ALA A 17 54.96 -20.61 20.67
CA ALA A 17 53.64 -21.21 20.77
C ALA A 17 53.01 -21.20 19.38
N ALA A 18 52.90 -22.34 18.75
CA ALA A 18 52.16 -22.53 17.51
C ALA A 18 50.65 -22.26 17.82
N ALA A 19 50.19 -21.05 17.50
CA ALA A 19 48.77 -20.79 17.39
C ALA A 19 48.27 -21.51 16.13
N ALA A 20 47.59 -22.65 16.34
CA ALA A 20 46.79 -23.28 15.30
C ALA A 20 45.69 -22.30 14.89
N THR A 21 45.86 -21.67 13.74
CA THR A 21 44.76 -20.96 13.05
C THR A 21 43.69 -22.00 12.73
N ALA A 22 42.62 -22.01 13.50
CA ALA A 22 41.39 -22.68 13.12
C ALA A 22 40.95 -22.05 11.78
N GLN A 23 41.20 -22.75 10.70
CA GLN A 23 40.59 -22.44 9.42
C GLN A 23 39.08 -22.54 9.63
N ASP A 24 38.41 -21.38 9.55
CA ASP A 24 36.94 -21.29 9.47
C ASP A 24 36.50 -22.13 8.25
N GLN A 25 36.09 -23.36 8.49
CA GLN A 25 35.50 -24.17 7.44
C GLN A 25 34.19 -23.46 7.02
N PRO A 26 34.01 -23.19 5.73
CA PRO A 26 32.75 -22.58 5.26
C PRO A 26 31.62 -23.47 5.72
N LYS A 27 30.69 -22.87 6.48
CA LYS A 27 29.47 -23.52 6.96
C LYS A 27 28.78 -24.20 5.76
N PRO A 28 28.43 -25.51 5.85
CA PRO A 28 27.78 -26.20 4.74
C PRO A 28 26.60 -25.40 4.23
N ALA A 29 26.52 -25.20 2.93
CA ALA A 29 25.39 -24.51 2.32
C ALA A 29 24.10 -25.25 2.71
N ALA A 30 23.10 -24.51 3.19
CA ALA A 30 21.80 -25.08 3.52
C ALA A 30 21.23 -25.86 2.31
N PRO A 31 20.56 -26.99 2.53
CA PRO A 31 19.98 -27.77 1.42
C PRO A 31 19.05 -26.87 0.57
N PRO A 32 18.92 -27.15 -0.74
CA PRO A 32 17.99 -26.40 -1.57
C PRO A 32 16.57 -26.49 -1.00
N PRO A 33 15.80 -25.38 -0.97
CA PRO A 33 14.42 -25.43 -0.56
C PRO A 33 13.66 -26.44 -1.43
N PRO A 34 12.67 -27.12 -0.90
CA PRO A 34 11.83 -28.03 -1.68
C PRO A 34 11.24 -27.23 -2.86
N ASP A 35 11.27 -27.83 -4.05
CA ASP A 35 10.66 -27.20 -5.23
C ASP A 35 9.13 -27.32 -5.14
N LEU A 36 8.52 -26.45 -4.34
CA LEU A 36 7.06 -26.36 -4.22
C LEU A 36 6.38 -25.96 -5.55
N TYR A 37 7.16 -25.61 -6.55
CA TYR A 37 6.63 -25.31 -7.88
C TYR A 37 6.70 -26.53 -8.82
N ALA A 38 7.16 -27.67 -8.36
CA ALA A 38 7.13 -28.90 -9.16
C ALA A 38 5.69 -29.34 -9.41
N ASP A 39 5.37 -29.73 -10.65
CA ASP A 39 4.02 -30.23 -10.97
C ASP A 39 3.75 -31.53 -10.22
N GLY A 40 2.58 -31.65 -9.58
CA GLY A 40 2.23 -32.76 -8.72
C GLY A 40 2.85 -32.72 -7.31
N ALA A 41 3.64 -31.71 -6.96
CA ALA A 41 4.13 -31.54 -5.59
C ALA A 41 2.97 -31.32 -4.61
N SER A 42 3.10 -31.90 -3.40
CA SER A 42 2.16 -31.60 -2.30
C SER A 42 2.42 -30.20 -1.78
N PHE A 43 1.38 -29.38 -1.69
CA PHE A 43 1.45 -28.03 -1.16
C PHE A 43 0.88 -27.96 0.25
N THR A 44 1.65 -27.37 1.17
CA THR A 44 1.14 -26.95 2.48
C THR A 44 1.68 -25.55 2.81
N ARG A 45 1.01 -24.86 3.71
CA ARG A 45 1.46 -23.54 4.19
C ARG A 45 2.81 -23.63 4.89
N GLU A 46 3.00 -24.68 5.70
CA GLU A 46 4.25 -24.93 6.43
C GLU A 46 5.42 -25.15 5.45
N ALA A 47 5.18 -25.86 4.35
CA ALA A 47 6.20 -26.06 3.31
C ALA A 47 6.56 -24.74 2.61
N LEU A 48 5.60 -23.83 2.42
CA LEU A 48 5.86 -22.50 1.88
C LEU A 48 6.65 -21.64 2.89
N GLU A 49 6.29 -21.65 4.17
CA GLU A 49 7.05 -20.95 5.22
C GLU A 49 8.49 -21.49 5.32
N GLU A 50 8.68 -22.79 5.26
CA GLU A 50 10.00 -23.43 5.27
C GLU A 50 10.79 -23.04 4.01
N THR A 51 10.15 -22.99 2.84
CA THR A 51 10.77 -22.51 1.61
C THR A 51 11.26 -21.06 1.75
N ALA A 52 10.45 -20.17 2.32
CA ALA A 52 10.83 -18.79 2.58
C ALA A 52 11.99 -18.70 3.59
N ARG A 53 11.97 -19.50 4.66
CA ARG A 53 13.04 -19.58 5.67
C ARG A 53 14.38 -20.03 5.05
N LEU A 54 14.35 -21.10 4.25
CA LEU A 54 15.54 -21.61 3.56
C LEU A 54 16.05 -20.63 2.51
N LEU A 55 15.14 -19.91 1.83
CA LEU A 55 15.50 -18.87 0.88
C LEU A 55 16.21 -17.70 1.59
N ALA A 56 15.71 -17.28 2.76
CA ALA A 56 16.31 -16.24 3.59
C ALA A 56 17.69 -16.62 4.14
N SER A 57 17.98 -17.91 4.33
CA SER A 57 19.30 -18.37 4.81
C SER A 57 20.43 -18.29 3.76
N ARG A 58 20.13 -17.82 2.54
CA ARG A 58 21.06 -17.71 1.40
C ARG A 58 21.12 -16.27 0.90
N PRO A 59 22.22 -15.91 0.22
CA PRO A 59 22.26 -14.66 -0.53
C PRO A 59 21.10 -14.57 -1.52
N HIS A 60 20.54 -13.37 -1.66
CA HIS A 60 19.47 -13.12 -2.62
C HIS A 60 19.98 -13.29 -4.06
N GLU A 61 19.22 -14.03 -4.83
CA GLU A 61 19.40 -14.11 -6.28
C GLU A 61 18.17 -13.52 -6.97
N ALA A 62 18.40 -12.44 -7.73
CA ALA A 62 17.32 -11.83 -8.52
C ALA A 62 16.72 -12.87 -9.47
N PRO A 63 15.38 -12.85 -9.68
CA PRO A 63 14.74 -13.74 -10.64
C PRO A 63 15.39 -13.59 -12.01
N ARG A 64 15.92 -14.69 -12.53
CA ARG A 64 16.42 -14.72 -13.90
C ARG A 64 15.24 -14.98 -14.82
N GLY A 65 14.89 -13.99 -15.61
CA GLY A 65 13.85 -14.11 -16.63
C GLY A 65 14.33 -13.48 -17.92
N PHE A 66 14.02 -14.15 -19.01
CA PHE A 66 14.24 -13.63 -20.33
C PHE A 66 12.91 -13.07 -20.85
N LEU A 67 12.84 -11.75 -21.00
CA LEU A 67 11.80 -11.16 -21.83
C LEU A 67 12.21 -11.30 -23.29
N PRO A 68 11.31 -11.80 -24.16
CA PRO A 68 11.55 -11.78 -25.59
C PRO A 68 11.87 -10.37 -26.08
N GLU A 69 12.78 -10.30 -27.06
CA GLU A 69 13.20 -9.03 -27.67
C GLU A 69 12.00 -8.18 -28.10
N GLY A 70 12.05 -6.88 -27.86
CA GLY A 70 11.00 -5.93 -28.20
C GLY A 70 9.84 -5.84 -27.20
N LEU A 71 9.73 -6.76 -26.21
CA LEU A 71 8.65 -6.66 -25.20
C LEU A 71 9.00 -5.80 -23.99
N ALA A 72 10.28 -5.67 -23.68
CA ALA A 72 10.73 -4.87 -22.52
C ALA A 72 10.56 -3.35 -22.73
N GLU A 73 10.47 -2.91 -23.98
CA GLU A 73 10.43 -1.49 -24.35
C GLU A 73 9.12 -1.08 -25.03
N LEU A 74 8.08 -1.90 -24.87
CA LEU A 74 6.79 -1.57 -25.44
C LEU A 74 6.21 -0.29 -24.84
N PRO A 75 5.64 0.60 -25.65
CA PRO A 75 4.77 1.65 -25.14
C PRO A 75 3.56 1.06 -24.41
N LEU A 76 3.07 1.75 -23.40
CA LEU A 76 1.95 1.28 -22.56
C LEU A 76 0.69 0.96 -23.37
N ASP A 77 0.37 1.79 -24.37
CA ASP A 77 -0.79 1.59 -25.25
C ASP A 77 -0.66 0.33 -26.12
N VAL A 78 0.55 -0.02 -26.55
CA VAL A 78 0.84 -1.26 -27.28
C VAL A 78 0.79 -2.45 -26.33
N TYR A 79 1.43 -2.38 -25.14
CA TYR A 79 1.39 -3.44 -24.13
C TYR A 79 -0.06 -3.80 -23.75
N ARG A 80 -0.92 -2.82 -23.59
CA ARG A 80 -2.34 -2.99 -23.28
C ARG A 80 -3.14 -3.72 -24.38
N THR A 81 -2.58 -3.89 -25.58
CA THR A 81 -3.24 -4.69 -26.63
C THR A 81 -2.99 -6.19 -26.48
N ILE A 82 -2.01 -6.58 -25.66
CA ILE A 82 -1.80 -8.00 -25.32
C ILE A 82 -2.91 -8.41 -24.34
N ARG A 83 -3.75 -9.32 -24.76
CA ARG A 83 -4.90 -9.78 -23.98
C ARG A 83 -4.90 -11.29 -23.85
N MET A 84 -5.27 -11.77 -22.66
CA MET A 84 -5.52 -13.19 -22.49
C MET A 84 -6.73 -13.61 -23.33
N LYS A 85 -6.63 -14.77 -23.97
CA LYS A 85 -7.73 -15.38 -24.71
C LYS A 85 -8.78 -15.88 -23.71
N PRO A 86 -10.03 -15.40 -23.77
CA PRO A 86 -11.05 -15.72 -22.77
C PRO A 86 -11.28 -17.23 -22.61
N GLU A 87 -11.25 -17.99 -23.70
CA GLU A 87 -11.48 -19.45 -23.72
C GLU A 87 -10.38 -20.27 -23.02
N ARG A 88 -9.25 -19.65 -22.73
CA ARG A 88 -8.13 -20.27 -22.02
C ARG A 88 -8.18 -20.03 -20.50
N ALA A 89 -9.09 -19.19 -20.03
CA ALA A 89 -9.13 -18.78 -18.62
C ALA A 89 -9.39 -20.00 -17.70
N PRO A 90 -8.50 -20.27 -16.72
CA PRO A 90 -8.73 -21.32 -15.76
C PRO A 90 -10.10 -21.18 -15.07
N TRP A 91 -10.83 -22.29 -14.97
CA TRP A 91 -12.13 -22.47 -14.31
C TRP A 91 -13.33 -21.79 -15.00
N LEU A 92 -13.17 -21.21 -16.19
CA LEU A 92 -14.22 -20.47 -16.89
C LEU A 92 -15.55 -21.25 -16.99
N ASN A 93 -15.49 -22.56 -17.26
CA ASN A 93 -16.68 -23.40 -17.47
C ASN A 93 -16.96 -24.37 -16.32
N GLU A 94 -16.38 -24.13 -15.13
CA GLU A 94 -16.43 -25.08 -14.02
C GLU A 94 -17.42 -24.69 -12.90
N ASN A 95 -18.12 -23.55 -13.05
CA ASN A 95 -19.06 -23.02 -12.06
C ASN A 95 -18.49 -22.92 -10.62
N ARG A 96 -17.25 -22.42 -10.51
CA ARG A 96 -16.54 -22.31 -9.23
C ARG A 96 -16.64 -20.93 -8.57
N GLY A 97 -17.38 -20.01 -9.17
CA GLY A 97 -17.51 -18.63 -8.65
C GLY A 97 -16.32 -17.72 -8.97
N PHE A 98 -15.22 -18.26 -9.48
CA PHE A 98 -14.01 -17.50 -9.84
C PHE A 98 -13.43 -17.97 -11.17
N VAL A 99 -12.78 -17.01 -11.85
CA VAL A 99 -12.04 -17.24 -13.10
C VAL A 99 -10.72 -16.47 -12.98
N LEU A 100 -9.64 -17.01 -13.56
CA LEU A 100 -8.33 -16.34 -13.54
C LEU A 100 -7.93 -15.90 -14.95
N ASP A 101 -7.32 -14.72 -15.03
CA ASP A 101 -6.58 -14.28 -16.20
C ASP A 101 -5.09 -14.15 -15.82
N VAL A 102 -4.22 -14.84 -16.56
CA VAL A 102 -2.77 -14.65 -16.43
C VAL A 102 -2.34 -13.40 -17.18
N LEU A 103 -1.32 -12.71 -16.67
CA LEU A 103 -0.85 -11.45 -17.23
C LEU A 103 0.54 -11.64 -17.87
N PRO A 104 0.76 -11.04 -19.07
CA PRO A 104 2.00 -11.19 -19.81
C PRO A 104 3.14 -10.39 -19.16
N GLY A 105 4.38 -10.91 -19.25
CA GLY A 105 5.58 -10.10 -19.05
C GLY A 105 5.77 -9.11 -20.21
N GLY A 106 6.37 -7.96 -19.92
CA GLY A 106 6.62 -6.88 -20.90
C GLY A 106 6.48 -5.49 -20.28
N PHE A 107 6.81 -4.44 -21.02
CA PHE A 107 6.76 -3.06 -20.55
C PHE A 107 7.62 -2.91 -19.26
N ILE A 108 7.04 -2.42 -18.16
CA ILE A 108 7.71 -2.34 -16.85
C ILE A 108 7.70 -3.66 -16.08
N TYR A 109 6.89 -4.65 -16.48
CA TYR A 109 6.75 -5.94 -15.82
C TYR A 109 7.79 -6.94 -16.33
N ARG A 110 9.06 -6.69 -15.96
CA ARG A 110 10.22 -7.42 -16.48
C ARG A 110 10.60 -8.65 -15.66
N SER A 111 10.18 -8.71 -14.41
CA SER A 111 10.46 -9.83 -13.51
C SER A 111 9.42 -10.94 -13.72
N PRO A 112 9.85 -12.16 -14.07
CA PRO A 112 8.94 -13.28 -14.24
C PRO A 112 8.35 -13.71 -12.92
N VAL A 113 7.08 -14.11 -12.96
CA VAL A 113 6.32 -14.64 -11.83
C VAL A 113 5.81 -16.04 -12.19
N ARG A 114 6.12 -17.02 -11.35
CA ARG A 114 5.62 -18.38 -11.53
C ARG A 114 4.23 -18.50 -10.91
N ILE A 115 3.28 -19.07 -11.66
CA ILE A 115 1.89 -19.23 -11.21
C ILE A 115 1.50 -20.69 -11.32
N ALA A 116 0.92 -21.22 -10.26
CA ALA A 116 0.35 -22.56 -10.22
C ALA A 116 -1.03 -22.53 -9.54
N THR A 117 -1.86 -23.52 -9.83
CA THR A 117 -3.05 -23.82 -9.05
C THR A 117 -2.77 -24.96 -8.08
N ILE A 118 -3.58 -25.06 -7.03
CA ILE A 118 -3.58 -26.19 -6.08
C ILE A 118 -4.90 -26.93 -6.25
N ASP A 119 -4.82 -28.17 -6.73
CA ASP A 119 -5.95 -29.06 -6.90
C ASP A 119 -5.82 -30.23 -5.93
N ASP A 120 -6.74 -30.36 -4.96
CA ASP A 120 -6.73 -31.41 -3.92
C ASP A 120 -5.37 -31.52 -3.21
N GLY A 121 -4.77 -30.37 -2.89
CA GLY A 121 -3.47 -30.27 -2.23
C GLY A 121 -2.26 -30.49 -3.13
N LEU A 122 -2.44 -30.71 -4.42
CA LEU A 122 -1.38 -30.92 -5.40
C LEU A 122 -1.19 -29.72 -6.31
N VAL A 123 0.05 -29.33 -6.53
CA VAL A 123 0.42 -28.24 -7.41
C VAL A 123 0.20 -28.60 -8.87
N ARG A 124 -0.40 -27.68 -9.63
CA ARG A 124 -0.57 -27.72 -11.08
C ARG A 124 -0.01 -26.44 -11.69
N LYS A 125 1.12 -26.54 -12.35
CA LYS A 125 1.76 -25.39 -12.99
C LYS A 125 0.89 -24.81 -14.08
N LEU A 126 0.77 -23.49 -14.12
CA LEU A 126 0.28 -22.82 -15.32
C LEU A 126 1.45 -22.69 -16.31
N PRO A 127 1.28 -23.13 -17.56
CA PRO A 127 2.37 -23.14 -18.53
C PRO A 127 2.79 -21.71 -18.93
N GLU A 128 4.10 -21.50 -19.03
CA GLU A 128 4.71 -20.25 -19.50
C GLU A 128 4.74 -20.27 -21.04
N THR A 129 3.59 -19.99 -21.68
CA THR A 129 3.43 -20.08 -23.13
C THR A 129 2.74 -18.85 -23.72
N THR A 130 3.06 -18.55 -24.99
CA THR A 130 2.36 -17.53 -25.77
C THR A 130 0.91 -17.88 -26.09
N ASP A 131 0.52 -19.15 -25.94
CA ASP A 131 -0.83 -19.64 -26.27
C ASP A 131 -1.95 -19.00 -25.44
N TRP A 132 -1.60 -18.45 -24.27
CA TRP A 132 -2.53 -17.69 -23.43
C TRP A 132 -3.04 -16.41 -24.10
N PHE A 133 -2.26 -15.81 -25.04
CA PHE A 133 -2.45 -14.42 -25.40
C PHE A 133 -2.77 -14.21 -26.88
N ASP A 134 -3.60 -13.20 -27.12
CA ASP A 134 -3.63 -12.43 -28.36
C ASP A 134 -2.69 -11.22 -28.18
N PHE A 135 -1.71 -11.09 -29.06
CA PHE A 135 -0.68 -10.05 -28.94
C PHE A 135 -1.11 -8.69 -29.54
N GLY A 136 -2.24 -8.62 -30.23
CA GLY A 136 -2.76 -7.38 -30.80
C GLY A 136 -1.72 -6.66 -31.66
N LYS A 137 -1.28 -5.47 -31.22
CA LYS A 137 -0.24 -4.67 -31.91
C LYS A 137 1.20 -5.01 -31.49
N ALA A 138 1.36 -5.80 -30.43
CA ALA A 138 2.69 -6.15 -29.93
C ALA A 138 3.37 -7.23 -30.78
N PRO A 139 4.73 -7.27 -30.84
CA PRO A 139 5.44 -8.35 -31.49
C PRO A 139 5.08 -9.70 -30.88
N LYS A 140 4.75 -10.68 -31.71
CA LYS A 140 4.45 -12.02 -31.23
C LYS A 140 5.75 -12.80 -31.02
N PRO A 141 6.06 -13.27 -29.79
CA PRO A 141 7.23 -14.06 -29.51
C PRO A 141 7.19 -15.44 -30.19
N GLN A 142 8.35 -16.11 -30.24
CA GLN A 142 8.43 -17.47 -30.78
C GLN A 142 7.64 -18.44 -29.89
N PRO A 143 6.78 -19.29 -30.48
CA PRO A 143 5.85 -20.11 -29.69
C PRO A 143 6.52 -21.28 -28.96
N ASP A 144 7.71 -21.68 -29.37
CA ASP A 144 8.51 -22.79 -28.84
C ASP A 144 9.40 -22.37 -27.63
N LYS A 145 9.41 -21.07 -27.29
CA LYS A 145 10.16 -20.58 -26.14
C LYS A 145 9.22 -20.26 -24.96
N PRO A 146 9.69 -20.46 -23.73
CA PRO A 146 8.93 -20.03 -22.54
C PRO A 146 8.58 -18.54 -22.63
N PHE A 147 7.33 -18.22 -22.32
CA PHE A 147 6.84 -16.83 -22.27
C PHE A 147 6.54 -16.44 -20.83
N PRO A 148 7.26 -15.45 -20.26
CA PRO A 148 7.13 -15.13 -18.85
C PRO A 148 5.78 -14.51 -18.52
N LEU A 149 5.20 -14.94 -17.40
CA LEU A 149 4.05 -14.31 -16.79
C LEU A 149 4.52 -13.24 -15.79
N SER A 150 3.69 -12.21 -15.59
CA SER A 150 4.00 -11.10 -14.66
C SER A 150 3.04 -11.00 -13.47
N GLY A 151 2.00 -11.82 -13.44
CA GLY A 151 0.97 -11.81 -12.43
C GLY A 151 -0.34 -12.41 -12.95
N PHE A 152 -1.41 -12.11 -12.24
CA PHE A 152 -2.75 -12.58 -12.60
C PHE A 152 -3.83 -11.59 -12.15
N THR A 153 -5.01 -11.71 -12.76
CA THR A 153 -6.24 -11.04 -12.35
C THR A 153 -7.28 -12.10 -11.98
N ALA A 154 -7.97 -11.90 -10.87
CA ALA A 154 -9.10 -12.71 -10.47
C ALA A 154 -10.41 -12.03 -10.87
N ARG A 155 -11.32 -12.80 -11.47
CA ARG A 155 -12.67 -12.38 -11.85
C ARG A 155 -13.72 -13.11 -11.03
N ALA A 156 -14.80 -12.42 -10.68
CA ALA A 156 -15.95 -12.97 -9.97
C ALA A 156 -17.24 -12.27 -10.40
N PRO A 157 -18.41 -12.85 -10.16
CA PRO A 157 -19.72 -12.21 -10.43
C PRO A 157 -20.06 -11.14 -9.38
N ILE A 158 -19.24 -10.05 -9.34
CA ILE A 158 -19.33 -9.01 -8.30
C ILE A 158 -20.48 -8.03 -8.52
N ASP A 159 -20.73 -7.63 -9.77
CA ASP A 159 -21.79 -6.67 -10.12
C ASP A 159 -23.09 -7.40 -10.50
N ARG A 160 -22.99 -8.47 -11.29
CA ARG A 160 -24.10 -9.26 -11.80
C ARG A 160 -23.79 -10.75 -11.70
N PRO A 161 -24.76 -11.60 -11.36
CA PRO A 161 -24.53 -13.05 -11.18
C PRO A 161 -24.03 -13.79 -12.42
N ASP A 162 -24.33 -13.28 -13.61
CA ASP A 162 -24.03 -13.86 -14.91
C ASP A 162 -22.78 -13.28 -15.58
N GLU A 163 -22.12 -12.29 -14.94
CA GLU A 163 -20.98 -11.57 -15.51
C GLU A 163 -19.75 -11.65 -14.61
N PHE A 164 -18.71 -12.36 -15.06
CA PHE A 164 -17.42 -12.41 -14.39
C PHE A 164 -16.61 -11.14 -14.70
N ARG A 165 -16.46 -10.28 -13.71
CA ARG A 165 -15.70 -9.04 -13.79
C ARG A 165 -14.42 -9.14 -12.98
N GLU A 166 -13.36 -8.49 -13.43
CA GLU A 166 -12.12 -8.29 -12.68
C GLU A 166 -12.41 -7.61 -11.35
N PHE A 167 -11.96 -8.21 -10.24
CA PHE A 167 -12.11 -7.59 -8.92
C PHE A 167 -10.79 -7.48 -8.14
N ALA A 168 -9.78 -8.29 -8.46
CA ALA A 168 -8.47 -8.23 -7.85
C ALA A 168 -7.37 -8.54 -8.86
N THR A 169 -6.25 -7.81 -8.78
CA THR A 169 -5.09 -7.99 -9.65
C THR A 169 -3.82 -7.98 -8.83
N PHE A 170 -2.92 -8.93 -9.10
CA PHE A 170 -1.58 -9.04 -8.53
C PHE A 170 -0.58 -8.93 -9.68
N GLN A 171 0.11 -7.79 -9.80
CA GLN A 171 1.08 -7.55 -10.87
C GLN A 171 2.07 -6.47 -10.49
N GLY A 172 3.37 -6.77 -10.70
CA GLY A 172 4.48 -5.86 -10.45
C GLY A 172 4.93 -5.81 -9.00
N ALA A 173 6.18 -6.18 -8.74
CA ALA A 173 6.76 -6.24 -7.40
C ALA A 173 5.86 -7.01 -6.42
N THR A 174 5.37 -6.35 -5.37
CA THR A 174 4.37 -6.90 -4.44
C THR A 174 3.04 -6.14 -4.51
N ILE A 175 2.79 -5.40 -5.60
CA ILE A 175 1.59 -4.58 -5.76
C ILE A 175 0.39 -5.47 -6.04
N PHE A 176 -0.70 -5.19 -5.35
CA PHE A 176 -2.01 -5.75 -5.65
C PHE A 176 -3.10 -4.70 -5.39
N ARG A 177 -4.21 -4.86 -6.07
CA ARG A 177 -5.36 -3.97 -5.94
C ARG A 177 -6.65 -4.74 -6.10
N ALA A 178 -7.70 -4.22 -5.50
CA ALA A 178 -9.03 -4.76 -5.64
C ALA A 178 -10.06 -3.64 -5.84
N LEU A 179 -11.30 -4.03 -6.06
CA LEU A 179 -12.46 -3.14 -6.12
C LEU A 179 -13.67 -3.86 -5.53
N ALA A 180 -14.61 -3.09 -5.02
CA ALA A 180 -15.91 -3.56 -4.56
C ALA A 180 -16.97 -3.38 -5.66
N ARG A 181 -18.19 -3.85 -5.39
CA ARG A 181 -19.32 -3.71 -6.32
C ARG A 181 -19.51 -2.26 -6.77
N GLY A 182 -19.68 -2.07 -8.07
CA GLY A 182 -19.90 -0.76 -8.69
C GLY A 182 -18.67 0.12 -8.81
N GLN A 183 -17.52 -0.28 -8.26
CA GLN A 183 -16.28 0.51 -8.29
C GLN A 183 -15.41 0.19 -9.51
N ILE A 184 -14.36 0.98 -9.70
CA ILE A 184 -13.27 0.73 -10.63
C ILE A 184 -11.95 0.67 -9.86
N PHE A 185 -10.86 0.17 -10.46
CA PHE A 185 -9.56 0.16 -9.80
C PHE A 185 -9.07 1.57 -9.50
N GLY A 186 -8.53 1.75 -8.30
CA GLY A 186 -8.00 3.01 -7.78
C GLY A 186 -6.73 2.79 -6.97
N ALA A 187 -6.77 3.06 -5.66
CA ALA A 187 -5.65 2.84 -4.74
C ALA A 187 -5.22 1.37 -4.73
N SER A 188 -3.92 1.17 -4.53
CA SER A 188 -3.25 -0.14 -4.47
C SER A 188 -2.79 -0.47 -3.05
N ALA A 189 -2.51 -1.73 -2.79
CA ALA A 189 -1.76 -2.19 -1.64
C ALA A 189 -0.45 -2.86 -2.10
N ARG A 190 0.50 -3.00 -1.18
CA ARG A 190 1.76 -3.73 -1.40
C ARG A 190 1.89 -4.83 -0.36
N GLY A 191 2.63 -5.89 -0.67
CA GLY A 191 2.93 -6.94 0.32
C GLY A 191 3.76 -6.40 1.47
N LEU A 192 4.80 -5.63 1.16
CA LEU A 192 5.72 -5.05 2.14
C LEU A 192 6.33 -3.76 1.58
N ALA A 193 6.59 -2.79 2.46
CA ALA A 193 7.37 -1.60 2.16
C ALA A 193 8.69 -1.64 2.93
N ILE A 194 9.81 -1.31 2.29
CA ILE A 194 11.14 -1.30 2.91
C ILE A 194 11.85 -0.02 2.50
N ASP A 195 12.26 0.79 3.50
CA ASP A 195 13.01 2.03 3.33
C ASP A 195 12.33 3.07 2.40
N VAL A 196 11.00 3.14 2.43
CA VAL A 196 10.26 4.11 1.62
C VAL A 196 10.59 5.53 2.09
N GLY A 197 11.04 6.37 1.17
CA GLY A 197 11.43 7.75 1.45
C GLY A 197 12.82 7.91 2.11
N GLU A 198 13.58 6.83 2.27
CA GLU A 198 14.95 6.91 2.79
C GLU A 198 15.92 7.42 1.71
N PRO A 199 16.97 8.19 2.10
CA PRO A 199 17.93 8.74 1.15
C PRO A 199 18.68 7.71 0.32
N ASN A 200 18.86 6.49 0.85
CA ASN A 200 19.54 5.38 0.17
C ASN A 200 18.63 4.64 -0.81
N GLY A 201 17.38 5.04 -0.93
CA GLY A 201 16.39 4.49 -1.83
C GLY A 201 15.58 3.34 -1.22
N GLU A 202 14.40 3.14 -1.78
CA GLU A 202 13.46 2.09 -1.42
C GLU A 202 13.91 0.74 -1.98
N GLU A 203 13.72 -0.32 -1.21
CA GLU A 203 13.82 -1.69 -1.70
C GLU A 203 12.43 -2.22 -2.06
N PHE A 204 12.31 -2.78 -3.27
CA PHE A 204 11.07 -3.35 -3.78
C PHE A 204 11.09 -4.88 -3.72
N PRO A 205 10.51 -5.52 -2.69
CA PRO A 205 10.32 -6.95 -2.66
C PRO A 205 9.46 -7.43 -3.83
N LEU A 206 9.66 -8.67 -4.26
CA LEU A 206 8.94 -9.30 -5.36
C LEU A 206 8.14 -10.50 -4.87
N PHE A 207 6.90 -10.66 -5.32
CA PHE A 207 6.24 -11.95 -5.30
C PHE A 207 6.78 -12.78 -6.46
N ARG A 208 7.61 -13.78 -6.14
CA ARG A 208 8.26 -14.64 -7.13
C ARG A 208 7.36 -15.74 -7.66
N SER A 209 6.44 -16.19 -6.82
CA SER A 209 5.57 -17.32 -7.15
C SER A 209 4.23 -17.16 -6.46
N PHE A 210 3.17 -17.60 -7.12
CA PHE A 210 1.83 -17.72 -6.58
C PHE A 210 1.32 -19.15 -6.72
N TRP A 211 0.57 -19.61 -5.70
CA TRP A 211 -0.19 -20.84 -5.71
C TRP A 211 -1.64 -20.50 -5.37
N ILE A 212 -2.56 -20.77 -6.26
CA ILE A 212 -3.95 -20.36 -6.15
C ILE A 212 -4.79 -21.61 -5.93
N GLU A 213 -5.44 -21.71 -4.77
CA GLU A 213 -6.29 -22.87 -4.48
C GLU A 213 -7.48 -22.90 -5.44
N ARG A 214 -7.71 -24.06 -6.08
CA ARG A 214 -8.87 -24.26 -6.93
C ARG A 214 -10.13 -24.19 -6.08
N PRO A 215 -11.04 -23.22 -6.30
CA PRO A 215 -12.21 -23.09 -5.45
C PRO A 215 -13.17 -24.26 -5.58
N ASN A 216 -13.82 -24.64 -4.50
CA ASN A 216 -14.94 -25.56 -4.58
C ASN A 216 -16.14 -24.91 -5.28
N PRO A 217 -17.04 -25.66 -5.92
CA PRO A 217 -18.27 -25.10 -6.46
C PRO A 217 -19.04 -24.32 -5.39
N GLY A 218 -19.44 -23.07 -5.72
CA GLY A 218 -20.15 -22.19 -4.80
C GLY A 218 -19.27 -21.53 -3.73
N ALA A 219 -17.94 -21.59 -3.84
CA ALA A 219 -17.03 -20.92 -2.91
C ALA A 219 -17.23 -19.40 -2.95
N GLY A 220 -17.35 -18.77 -1.77
CA GLY A 220 -17.41 -17.31 -1.62
C GLY A 220 -16.04 -16.64 -1.45
N ALA A 221 -14.96 -17.42 -1.48
CA ALA A 221 -13.59 -16.91 -1.31
C ALA A 221 -12.61 -17.61 -2.23
N LEU A 222 -11.59 -16.85 -2.66
CA LEU A 222 -10.43 -17.34 -3.39
C LEU A 222 -9.20 -17.25 -2.49
N VAL A 223 -8.45 -18.35 -2.34
CA VAL A 223 -7.22 -18.38 -1.54
C VAL A 223 -6.01 -18.35 -2.47
N VAL A 224 -5.09 -17.46 -2.16
CA VAL A 224 -3.83 -17.25 -2.90
C VAL A 224 -2.67 -17.30 -1.91
N HIS A 225 -1.69 -18.14 -2.20
CA HIS A 225 -0.42 -18.15 -1.49
C HIS A 225 0.65 -17.51 -2.35
N ALA A 226 1.61 -16.81 -1.71
CA ALA A 226 2.70 -16.15 -2.43
C ALA A 226 4.02 -16.29 -1.69
N LEU A 227 5.10 -16.46 -2.46
CA LEU A 227 6.48 -16.39 -1.98
C LEU A 227 7.05 -15.02 -2.31
N LEU A 228 7.31 -14.24 -1.27
CA LEU A 228 8.01 -12.97 -1.36
C LEU A 228 9.52 -13.18 -1.25
N ASP A 229 10.28 -12.46 -2.04
CA ASP A 229 11.75 -12.45 -1.97
C ASP A 229 12.31 -11.08 -2.34
N SER A 230 13.35 -10.66 -1.62
CA SER A 230 14.12 -9.48 -1.90
C SER A 230 15.54 -9.62 -1.33
N ARG A 231 16.39 -8.62 -1.53
CA ARG A 231 17.76 -8.65 -1.01
C ARG A 231 17.81 -8.89 0.50
N ARG A 232 16.91 -8.28 1.27
CA ARG A 232 16.97 -8.27 2.74
C ARG A 232 15.93 -9.14 3.43
N VAL A 233 14.93 -9.66 2.72
CA VAL A 233 13.89 -10.48 3.34
C VAL A 233 13.30 -11.49 2.38
N ALA A 234 12.95 -12.68 2.88
CA ALA A 234 12.02 -13.59 2.22
C ALA A 234 10.76 -13.75 3.09
N GLY A 235 9.64 -14.12 2.47
CA GLY A 235 8.37 -14.25 3.20
C GLY A 235 7.37 -15.16 2.52
N ALA A 236 6.52 -15.76 3.33
CA ALA A 236 5.37 -16.54 2.93
C ALA A 236 4.09 -15.75 3.22
N TYR A 237 3.22 -15.64 2.23
CA TYR A 237 1.95 -14.92 2.30
C TYR A 237 0.78 -15.84 2.01
N ARG A 238 -0.34 -15.58 2.66
CA ARG A 238 -1.65 -16.12 2.33
C ARG A 238 -2.65 -14.99 2.25
N PHE A 239 -3.35 -14.92 1.14
CA PHE A 239 -4.45 -13.99 0.88
C PHE A 239 -5.75 -14.77 0.79
N THR A 240 -6.80 -14.31 1.48
CA THR A 240 -8.15 -14.82 1.31
C THR A 240 -9.04 -13.71 0.78
N LEU A 241 -9.40 -13.78 -0.50
CA LEU A 241 -10.12 -12.76 -1.23
C LEU A 241 -11.62 -13.06 -1.22
N ARG A 242 -12.44 -12.12 -0.75
CA ARG A 242 -13.91 -12.20 -0.74
C ARG A 242 -14.49 -10.99 -1.45
N PRO A 243 -14.86 -11.12 -2.74
CA PRO A 243 -15.51 -10.04 -3.50
C PRO A 243 -16.94 -9.78 -2.98
N GLY A 244 -17.39 -8.53 -3.03
CA GLY A 244 -18.76 -8.17 -2.61
C GLY A 244 -19.03 -6.67 -2.61
N GLU A 245 -20.04 -6.25 -1.84
CA GLU A 245 -20.32 -4.83 -1.55
C GLU A 245 -19.10 -4.13 -0.94
N ILE A 246 -18.38 -4.86 -0.13
CA ILE A 246 -17.01 -4.59 0.31
C ILE A 246 -16.19 -5.77 -0.15
N THR A 247 -15.13 -5.55 -0.89
CA THR A 247 -14.17 -6.61 -1.18
C THR A 247 -13.17 -6.68 -0.04
N VAL A 248 -13.13 -7.83 0.61
CA VAL A 248 -12.28 -8.10 1.77
C VAL A 248 -11.13 -9.00 1.36
N ILE A 249 -9.91 -8.63 1.74
CA ILE A 249 -8.73 -9.48 1.59
C ILE A 249 -8.08 -9.65 2.96
N ASP A 250 -8.16 -10.85 3.54
CA ASP A 250 -7.35 -11.20 4.71
C ASP A 250 -5.93 -11.51 4.23
N VAL A 251 -4.95 -10.93 4.91
CA VAL A 251 -3.52 -11.11 4.63
C VAL A 251 -2.85 -11.68 5.85
N GLU A 252 -2.27 -12.85 5.70
CA GLU A 252 -1.42 -13.49 6.69
C GLU A 252 -0.01 -13.58 6.11
N LEU A 253 0.98 -13.11 6.85
CA LEU A 253 2.37 -13.12 6.36
C LEU A 253 3.32 -13.62 7.44
N THR A 254 4.36 -14.31 6.98
CA THR A 254 5.49 -14.73 7.81
C THR A 254 6.77 -14.30 7.11
N LEU A 255 7.56 -13.46 7.78
CA LEU A 255 8.79 -12.86 7.25
C LEU A 255 10.02 -13.49 7.90
N PHE A 256 11.07 -13.64 7.10
CA PHE A 256 12.39 -14.12 7.49
C PHE A 256 13.46 -13.12 6.98
N PRO A 257 13.86 -12.14 7.81
CA PRO A 257 14.87 -11.18 7.42
C PRO A 257 16.26 -11.83 7.27
N ARG A 258 17.02 -11.40 6.25
CA ARG A 258 18.44 -11.77 6.05
C ARG A 258 19.37 -10.87 6.85
N GLU A 259 18.95 -9.65 7.07
CA GLU A 259 19.62 -8.63 7.88
C GLU A 259 18.58 -7.82 8.68
N ALA A 260 19.02 -7.02 9.64
CA ALA A 260 18.11 -6.20 10.43
C ALA A 260 17.38 -5.18 9.55
N LEU A 261 16.04 -5.15 9.65
CA LEU A 261 15.18 -4.20 8.95
C LEU A 261 14.62 -3.19 9.94
N ASN A 262 15.20 -1.99 9.94
CA ASN A 262 14.82 -0.90 10.84
C ASN A 262 13.64 -0.07 10.31
N HIS A 263 13.41 -0.09 9.00
CA HIS A 263 12.34 0.65 8.36
C HIS A 263 11.51 -0.28 7.47
N VAL A 264 10.51 -0.89 8.08
CA VAL A 264 9.55 -1.78 7.43
C VAL A 264 8.14 -1.21 7.58
N GLY A 265 7.41 -1.14 6.47
CA GLY A 265 6.00 -0.78 6.44
C GLY A 265 5.12 -2.02 6.29
N VAL A 266 4.17 -2.19 7.21
CA VAL A 266 3.16 -3.26 7.24
C VAL A 266 1.82 -2.71 6.82
N GLY A 267 1.05 -3.47 6.04
CA GLY A 267 -0.20 -3.01 5.44
C GLY A 267 -0.04 -1.79 4.53
N PRO A 268 1.01 -1.72 3.69
CA PRO A 268 1.28 -0.53 2.91
C PRO A 268 0.26 -0.35 1.81
N MET A 269 -0.23 0.89 1.69
CA MET A 269 -1.15 1.35 0.65
C MET A 269 -0.50 2.42 -0.19
N THR A 270 -0.84 2.48 -1.47
CA THR A 270 -0.44 3.56 -2.37
C THR A 270 -1.65 4.16 -3.07
N SER A 271 -1.59 5.45 -3.29
CA SER A 271 -2.63 6.22 -3.96
C SER A 271 -2.03 7.37 -4.75
N MET A 272 -2.89 8.21 -5.32
CA MET A 272 -2.51 9.43 -6.02
C MET A 272 -3.35 10.59 -5.49
N PHE A 273 -2.67 11.70 -5.21
CA PHE A 273 -3.26 13.00 -4.98
C PHE A 273 -2.51 14.04 -5.83
N TYR A 274 -3.19 14.63 -6.80
CA TYR A 274 -2.61 15.65 -7.68
C TYR A 274 -3.03 17.06 -7.22
N PHE A 275 -4.33 17.29 -7.04
CA PHE A 275 -4.87 18.48 -6.41
C PHE A 275 -6.30 18.26 -5.92
N GLY A 276 -6.72 19.10 -4.97
CA GLY A 276 -8.07 19.13 -4.42
C GLY A 276 -8.42 20.51 -3.87
N PRO A 277 -9.64 20.73 -3.35
CA PRO A 277 -10.07 22.02 -2.80
C PRO A 277 -9.18 22.55 -1.66
N ASN A 278 -8.49 21.66 -0.97
CA ASN A 278 -7.53 21.97 0.09
C ASN A 278 -6.13 22.32 -0.42
N ASP A 279 -5.81 21.94 -1.66
CA ASP A 279 -4.49 22.16 -2.25
C ASP A 279 -4.62 22.32 -3.78
N ARG A 280 -4.81 23.57 -4.24
CA ARG A 280 -5.05 23.93 -5.64
C ARG A 280 -4.29 25.18 -6.08
N VAL A 281 -3.19 25.50 -5.43
CA VAL A 281 -2.41 26.70 -5.80
C VAL A 281 -1.74 26.49 -7.15
N GLY A 282 -1.95 27.43 -8.09
CA GLY A 282 -1.32 27.39 -9.42
C GLY A 282 -1.85 26.33 -10.39
N VAL A 283 -2.96 25.64 -10.03
CA VAL A 283 -3.55 24.61 -10.90
C VAL A 283 -4.52 25.24 -11.91
N ASP A 284 -4.22 25.09 -13.20
CA ASP A 284 -5.10 25.41 -14.32
C ASP A 284 -5.64 24.13 -14.96
N ASP A 285 -6.72 23.60 -14.39
CA ASP A 285 -7.38 22.36 -14.83
C ASP A 285 -8.91 22.53 -14.75
N ILE A 286 -9.62 22.01 -15.75
CA ILE A 286 -11.09 22.08 -15.82
C ILE A 286 -11.76 21.24 -14.73
N ARG A 287 -11.05 20.25 -14.19
CA ARG A 287 -11.53 19.38 -13.12
C ARG A 287 -11.47 20.12 -11.78
N GLY A 288 -12.43 19.88 -10.90
CA GLY A 288 -12.45 20.48 -9.56
C GLY A 288 -11.39 19.91 -8.62
N GLN A 289 -11.11 18.62 -8.80
CA GLN A 289 -10.14 17.85 -8.02
C GLN A 289 -9.68 16.62 -8.81
N VAL A 290 -8.47 16.14 -8.52
CA VAL A 290 -7.87 14.96 -9.15
C VAL A 290 -7.12 14.17 -8.10
N HIS A 291 -7.73 13.10 -7.59
CA HIS A 291 -7.10 12.19 -6.62
C HIS A 291 -7.84 10.85 -6.57
N ARG A 292 -7.14 9.80 -6.13
CA ARG A 292 -7.69 8.46 -5.88
C ARG A 292 -8.01 8.23 -4.40
N ALA A 293 -7.46 9.08 -3.52
CA ALA A 293 -7.83 9.21 -2.12
C ALA A 293 -7.70 10.68 -1.74
N ASP A 294 -8.57 11.18 -0.86
CA ASP A 294 -8.57 12.57 -0.40
C ASP A 294 -8.00 12.74 1.02
N GLY A 295 -7.77 11.66 1.75
CA GLY A 295 -7.18 11.73 3.08
C GLY A 295 -6.75 10.38 3.65
N LEU A 296 -5.86 10.46 4.65
CA LEU A 296 -5.53 9.37 5.56
C LEU A 296 -6.46 9.43 6.78
N GLN A 297 -7.17 8.34 7.05
CA GLN A 297 -7.89 8.15 8.30
C GLN A 297 -7.11 7.20 9.20
N ILE A 298 -7.06 7.52 10.50
CA ILE A 298 -6.44 6.70 11.54
C ILE A 298 -7.46 6.47 12.65
N TRP A 299 -7.57 5.24 13.11
CA TRP A 299 -8.21 4.88 14.37
C TRP A 299 -7.13 4.32 15.29
N ASN A 300 -6.65 5.17 16.21
CA ASN A 300 -5.51 4.84 17.05
C ASN A 300 -5.87 3.87 18.20
N GLY A 301 -4.87 3.32 18.84
CA GLY A 301 -5.03 2.40 19.97
C GLY A 301 -5.77 3.03 21.16
N GLY A 302 -5.65 4.35 21.36
CA GLY A 302 -6.38 5.12 22.36
C GLY A 302 -7.86 5.35 22.05
N GLY A 303 -8.30 5.03 20.83
CA GLY A 303 -9.70 5.19 20.40
C GLY A 303 -10.00 6.52 19.72
N GLU A 304 -9.01 7.40 19.52
CA GLU A 304 -9.17 8.64 18.77
C GLU A 304 -9.23 8.34 17.27
N TRP A 305 -10.12 9.04 16.58
CA TRP A 305 -10.21 9.07 15.13
C TRP A 305 -9.54 10.33 14.60
N VAL A 306 -8.62 10.17 13.67
CA VAL A 306 -7.87 11.26 13.04
C VAL A 306 -8.14 11.28 11.55
N TRP A 307 -8.36 12.45 10.99
CA TRP A 307 -8.45 12.71 9.57
C TRP A 307 -7.35 13.66 9.11
N ARG A 308 -6.53 13.23 8.18
CA ARG A 308 -5.44 14.00 7.59
C ARG A 308 -5.66 14.11 6.08
N PRO A 309 -6.24 15.24 5.57
CA PRO A 309 -6.34 15.51 4.14
C PRO A 309 -4.97 15.41 3.47
N LEU A 310 -4.93 14.81 2.28
CA LEU A 310 -3.70 14.70 1.48
C LEU A 310 -3.38 16.03 0.80
N VAL A 311 -2.09 16.22 0.51
CA VAL A 311 -1.57 17.35 -0.27
C VAL A 311 -0.59 16.84 -1.32
N ASN A 312 -0.30 17.69 -2.32
CA ASN A 312 0.77 17.50 -3.29
C ASN A 312 1.85 18.55 -3.04
N PRO A 313 2.82 18.27 -2.18
CA PRO A 313 3.80 19.26 -1.74
C PRO A 313 4.85 19.54 -2.83
N SER A 314 5.59 20.64 -2.69
CA SER A 314 6.73 20.96 -3.57
C SER A 314 7.96 20.08 -3.33
N GLU A 315 8.06 19.49 -2.13
CA GLU A 315 9.15 18.58 -1.73
C GLU A 315 8.56 17.38 -0.99
N LEU A 316 9.31 16.27 -0.92
CA LEU A 316 8.88 15.08 -0.17
C LEU A 316 8.50 15.44 1.27
N GLN A 317 7.28 15.11 1.64
CA GLN A 317 6.77 15.25 3.01
C GLN A 317 6.57 13.87 3.65
N ILE A 318 7.04 13.74 4.90
CA ILE A 318 6.80 12.53 5.70
C ILE A 318 6.11 12.98 7.00
N SER A 319 4.87 12.56 7.17
CA SER A 319 4.09 12.76 8.39
C SER A 319 4.12 11.47 9.23
N VAL A 320 4.36 11.61 10.53
CA VAL A 320 4.52 10.49 11.47
C VAL A 320 3.53 10.64 12.63
N PHE A 321 2.78 9.57 12.91
CA PHE A 321 1.81 9.52 14.00
C PHE A 321 2.13 8.33 14.91
N GLY A 322 2.75 8.58 16.05
CA GLY A 322 3.10 7.56 17.04
C GLY A 322 1.85 6.93 17.66
N ASP A 323 1.84 5.61 17.84
CA ASP A 323 0.72 4.88 18.43
C ASP A 323 1.19 3.56 19.06
N ASN A 324 0.29 2.93 19.79
CA ASN A 324 0.48 1.60 20.34
C ASN A 324 -0.78 0.78 20.08
N ASN A 325 -0.58 -0.34 19.39
CA ASN A 325 -1.63 -1.28 19.05
C ASN A 325 -2.79 -0.62 18.28
N PRO A 326 -2.55 -0.18 17.03
CA PRO A 326 -3.51 0.55 16.21
C PRO A 326 -4.76 -0.30 15.94
N ARG A 327 -5.93 0.36 15.84
CA ARG A 327 -7.20 -0.31 15.54
C ARG A 327 -7.52 -0.32 14.06
N GLY A 328 -7.01 0.66 13.30
CA GLY A 328 -7.18 0.71 11.86
C GLY A 328 -6.65 1.98 11.22
N PHE A 329 -6.40 1.93 9.92
CA PHE A 329 -6.01 3.09 9.13
C PHE A 329 -6.31 2.89 7.64
N GLY A 330 -6.43 3.97 6.89
CA GLY A 330 -6.73 3.82 5.48
C GLY A 330 -6.61 5.08 4.66
N LEU A 331 -6.35 4.92 3.37
CA LEU A 331 -6.45 5.95 2.35
C LEU A 331 -7.88 5.97 1.82
N LEU A 332 -8.62 7.03 2.16
CA LEU A 332 -10.04 7.09 1.88
C LEU A 332 -10.35 8.09 0.77
N GLN A 333 -11.36 7.76 -0.02
CA GLN A 333 -12.00 8.64 -0.98
C GLN A 333 -13.39 8.98 -0.44
N ARG A 334 -13.54 10.13 0.24
CA ARG A 334 -14.80 10.57 0.87
C ARG A 334 -15.69 11.32 -0.12
N GLN A 335 -15.07 12.11 -1.00
CA GLN A 335 -15.80 12.82 -2.05
C GLN A 335 -16.21 11.85 -3.16
N ARG A 336 -17.53 11.76 -3.43
CA ARG A 336 -18.12 10.79 -4.37
C ARG A 336 -18.99 11.42 -5.45
N GLY A 337 -19.16 12.74 -5.41
CA GLY A 337 -19.95 13.43 -6.41
C GLY A 337 -19.20 13.58 -7.74
N PHE A 338 -19.74 13.04 -8.84
CA PHE A 338 -19.15 13.21 -10.17
C PHE A 338 -18.85 14.69 -10.51
N PRO A 339 -19.73 15.69 -10.20
CA PRO A 339 -19.44 17.08 -10.53
C PRO A 339 -18.18 17.64 -9.88
N ALA A 340 -17.73 17.09 -8.75
CA ALA A 340 -16.50 17.52 -8.09
C ALA A 340 -15.24 17.15 -8.89
N TYR A 341 -15.27 16.02 -9.61
CA TYR A 341 -14.16 15.56 -10.45
C TYR A 341 -14.33 15.99 -11.91
N ASN A 342 -15.54 15.91 -12.44
CA ASN A 342 -15.90 16.22 -13.83
C ASN A 342 -15.03 15.45 -14.86
N ASP A 343 -14.68 14.19 -14.58
CA ASP A 343 -13.80 13.35 -15.39
C ASP A 343 -14.49 12.02 -15.77
N LEU A 344 -15.02 11.97 -17.00
CA LEU A 344 -15.66 10.77 -17.55
C LEU A 344 -14.66 9.66 -17.90
N GLY A 345 -13.41 10.02 -18.17
CA GLY A 345 -12.38 9.06 -18.58
C GLY A 345 -11.79 8.30 -17.41
N ARG A 346 -11.52 8.99 -16.32
CA ARG A 346 -10.89 8.40 -15.12
C ARG A 346 -11.89 7.96 -14.07
N ARG A 347 -13.05 8.63 -13.95
CA ARG A 347 -14.10 8.30 -12.98
C ARG A 347 -13.58 8.15 -11.55
N TYR A 348 -12.78 9.12 -11.07
CA TYR A 348 -12.24 9.14 -9.70
C TYR A 348 -13.33 8.99 -8.62
N ASP A 349 -14.54 9.49 -8.91
CA ASP A 349 -15.74 9.35 -8.08
C ASP A 349 -16.09 7.88 -7.75
N ARG A 350 -15.64 6.92 -8.57
CA ARG A 350 -15.91 5.48 -8.42
C ARG A 350 -14.73 4.67 -7.89
N MET A 351 -13.61 5.30 -7.57
CA MET A 351 -12.44 4.60 -7.04
C MET A 351 -12.62 4.24 -5.55
N PRO A 352 -12.09 3.10 -5.07
CA PRO A 352 -12.31 2.64 -3.71
C PRO A 352 -11.55 3.45 -2.67
N SER A 353 -12.09 3.51 -1.45
CA SER A 353 -11.31 3.64 -0.23
C SER A 353 -10.63 2.32 0.07
N VAL A 354 -9.44 2.37 0.68
CA VAL A 354 -8.73 1.18 1.18
C VAL A 354 -8.50 1.36 2.68
N TRP A 355 -8.98 0.40 3.47
CA TRP A 355 -8.88 0.39 4.92
C TRP A 355 -8.15 -0.87 5.40
N VAL A 356 -7.18 -0.69 6.28
CA VAL A 356 -6.41 -1.75 6.95
C VAL A 356 -6.94 -1.92 8.37
N GLU A 357 -7.36 -3.12 8.70
CA GLU A 357 -7.74 -3.56 10.03
C GLU A 357 -6.66 -4.53 10.55
N PRO A 358 -5.84 -4.14 11.54
CA PRO A 358 -4.88 -5.03 12.16
C PRO A 358 -5.55 -6.24 12.82
N ILE A 359 -4.92 -7.41 12.71
CA ILE A 359 -5.36 -8.63 13.39
C ILE A 359 -4.30 -9.03 14.41
N GLY A 360 -4.68 -9.12 15.67
CA GLY A 360 -3.76 -9.36 16.78
C GLY A 360 -3.07 -8.09 17.29
N ASP A 361 -2.03 -8.28 18.09
CA ASP A 361 -1.27 -7.19 18.70
C ASP A 361 -0.14 -6.76 17.76
N TRP A 362 -0.16 -5.49 17.32
CA TRP A 362 0.87 -4.90 16.47
C TRP A 362 1.91 -4.10 17.27
N GLY A 363 1.70 -3.95 18.59
CA GLY A 363 2.61 -3.30 19.51
C GLY A 363 2.79 -1.81 19.27
N GLU A 364 3.91 -1.29 19.80
CA GLU A 364 4.31 0.11 19.66
C GLU A 364 4.90 0.36 18.26
N GLY A 365 4.52 1.48 17.66
CA GLY A 365 5.00 1.88 16.34
C GLY A 365 4.45 3.23 15.92
N GLN A 366 4.33 3.42 14.63
CA GLN A 366 3.84 4.68 14.07
C GLN A 366 3.21 4.48 12.70
N PHE A 367 2.17 5.25 12.41
CA PHE A 367 1.73 5.43 11.04
C PHE A 367 2.69 6.38 10.32
N GLN A 368 3.03 6.06 9.10
CA GLN A 368 3.75 6.96 8.21
C GLN A 368 2.91 7.29 6.99
N LEU A 369 2.86 8.56 6.65
CA LEU A 369 2.28 9.08 5.42
C LEU A 369 3.38 9.81 4.66
N LEU A 370 3.66 9.35 3.44
CA LEU A 370 4.57 9.99 2.51
C LEU A 370 3.76 10.63 1.39
N GLU A 371 4.04 11.92 1.15
CA GLU A 371 3.46 12.73 0.09
C GLU A 371 4.61 13.19 -0.81
N ILE A 372 4.68 12.62 -2.01
CA ILE A 372 5.75 12.83 -2.99
C ILE A 372 5.28 13.85 -4.02
N PRO A 373 6.10 14.86 -4.38
CA PRO A 373 5.72 15.81 -5.44
C PRO A 373 5.36 15.10 -6.75
N THR A 374 4.29 15.54 -7.40
CA THR A 374 3.93 15.09 -8.74
C THR A 374 3.35 16.22 -9.58
N ASP A 375 3.64 16.20 -10.86
CA ASP A 375 3.11 17.10 -11.89
C ASP A 375 2.07 16.42 -12.80
N THR A 376 1.67 15.19 -12.43
CA THR A 376 0.76 14.37 -13.24
C THR A 376 -0.15 13.48 -12.38
N ASP A 377 -1.30 13.12 -12.92
CA ASP A 377 -2.27 12.21 -12.32
C ASP A 377 -1.98 10.70 -12.59
N ILE A 378 -0.83 10.40 -13.20
CA ILE A 378 -0.44 9.02 -13.55
C ILE A 378 0.27 8.34 -12.39
N ASN A 379 1.12 9.09 -11.66
CA ASN A 379 2.00 8.55 -10.63
C ASN A 379 1.24 8.29 -9.32
N GLU A 380 1.55 7.19 -8.66
CA GLU A 380 1.11 6.94 -7.28
C GLU A 380 2.11 7.65 -6.34
N ASN A 381 1.76 8.87 -5.93
CA ASN A 381 2.62 9.76 -5.15
C ASN A 381 2.31 9.77 -3.64
N ILE A 382 1.37 8.96 -3.20
CA ILE A 382 0.97 8.81 -1.80
C ILE A 382 1.28 7.40 -1.33
N VAL A 383 1.99 7.28 -0.19
CA VAL A 383 2.25 6.00 0.46
C VAL A 383 1.88 6.11 1.94
N ALA A 384 1.13 5.15 2.47
CA ALA A 384 0.80 5.08 3.89
C ALA A 384 0.94 3.65 4.42
N TYR A 385 1.51 3.50 5.62
CA TYR A 385 1.72 2.20 6.26
C TYR A 385 1.91 2.33 7.77
N TRP A 386 1.85 1.19 8.46
CA TRP A 386 2.29 1.04 9.84
C TRP A 386 3.77 0.66 9.88
N ARG A 387 4.58 1.39 10.64
CA ARG A 387 5.99 1.07 10.93
C ARG A 387 6.11 0.61 12.38
N PRO A 388 6.37 -0.69 12.63
CA PRO A 388 6.68 -1.17 13.98
C PRO A 388 7.92 -0.45 14.55
N LYS A 389 7.91 -0.17 15.85
CA LYS A 389 9.06 0.42 16.55
C LYS A 389 10.25 -0.54 16.62
N ALA A 390 9.96 -1.81 16.89
CA ALA A 390 10.98 -2.84 16.94
C ALA A 390 11.43 -3.24 15.53
N PRO A 391 12.73 -3.33 15.25
CA PRO A 391 13.23 -3.82 13.98
C PRO A 391 12.87 -5.29 13.78
N LEU A 392 12.81 -5.73 12.53
CA LEU A 392 12.77 -7.16 12.22
C LEU A 392 14.19 -7.70 12.23
N GLU A 393 14.44 -8.64 13.13
CA GLU A 393 15.78 -9.19 13.39
C GLU A 393 16.13 -10.32 12.42
N PRO A 394 17.41 -10.41 11.97
CA PRO A 394 17.86 -11.46 11.06
C PRO A 394 17.66 -12.85 11.68
N GLY A 395 17.20 -13.79 10.84
CA GLY A 395 16.96 -15.18 11.23
C GLY A 395 15.77 -15.40 12.16
N LYS A 396 15.08 -14.34 12.63
CA LYS A 396 13.85 -14.48 13.42
C LYS A 396 12.62 -14.55 12.51
N ARG A 397 11.69 -15.44 12.89
CA ARG A 397 10.38 -15.53 12.25
C ARG A 397 9.48 -14.43 12.81
N THR A 398 8.96 -13.57 11.94
CA THR A 398 7.96 -12.56 12.30
C THR A 398 6.67 -12.83 11.54
N SER A 399 5.57 -13.05 12.28
CA SER A 399 4.26 -13.26 11.67
C SER A 399 3.32 -12.12 12.03
N LEU A 400 2.58 -11.66 11.04
CA LEU A 400 1.59 -10.58 11.16
C LEU A 400 0.35 -10.98 10.35
N ALA A 401 -0.78 -10.42 10.74
CA ALA A 401 -2.01 -10.55 10.00
C ALA A 401 -2.79 -9.24 10.00
N TYR A 402 -3.52 -8.99 8.93
CA TYR A 402 -4.42 -7.85 8.80
C TYR A 402 -5.49 -8.13 7.76
N ARG A 403 -6.53 -7.33 7.79
CA ARG A 403 -7.61 -7.35 6.81
C ARG A 403 -7.61 -6.04 6.03
N LEU A 404 -7.73 -6.14 4.72
CA LEU A 404 -7.92 -5.03 3.81
C LEU A 404 -9.37 -4.99 3.34
N HIS A 405 -9.94 -3.80 3.35
CA HIS A 405 -11.27 -3.53 2.83
C HIS A 405 -11.17 -2.56 1.66
N TRP A 406 -11.52 -3.01 0.45
CA TRP A 406 -11.82 -2.11 -0.66
C TRP A 406 -13.31 -1.81 -0.62
N CYS A 407 -13.67 -0.55 -0.43
CA CYS A 407 -15.04 -0.18 -0.10
C CYS A 407 -15.38 1.25 -0.55
N TRP A 408 -16.67 1.54 -0.57
CA TRP A 408 -17.16 2.91 -0.66
C TRP A 408 -16.90 3.69 0.63
N THR A 409 -17.15 3.03 1.74
CA THR A 409 -16.94 3.54 3.10
C THR A 409 -16.42 2.39 3.97
N PRO A 410 -15.42 2.60 4.84
CA PRO A 410 -14.93 1.59 5.76
C PRO A 410 -16.03 1.01 6.65
N PRO A 411 -15.89 -0.27 7.09
CA PRO A 411 -16.85 -0.89 8.00
C PRO A 411 -16.90 -0.17 9.35
N ASP A 412 -15.76 0.24 9.86
CA ASP A 412 -15.65 1.03 11.09
C ASP A 412 -15.63 2.52 10.77
N ARG A 413 -16.36 3.29 11.56
CA ARG A 413 -16.51 4.74 11.39
C ARG A 413 -16.52 5.43 12.73
N PRO A 414 -16.07 6.70 12.79
CA PRO A 414 -16.32 7.54 13.95
C PRO A 414 -17.82 7.61 14.26
N ALA A 415 -18.19 7.40 15.52
CA ALA A 415 -19.55 7.70 15.99
C ALA A 415 -19.82 9.20 16.02
N ASN A 416 -18.75 10.00 16.11
CA ASN A 416 -18.77 11.47 16.12
C ASN A 416 -18.87 12.03 14.70
N ALA A 417 -19.00 13.36 14.59
CA ALA A 417 -18.97 14.05 13.32
C ALA A 417 -17.63 13.83 12.59
N VAL A 418 -17.69 13.73 11.26
CA VAL A 418 -16.55 13.54 10.39
C VAL A 418 -16.34 14.74 9.49
N THR A 419 -15.10 14.99 9.09
CA THR A 419 -14.75 16.01 8.11
C THR A 419 -15.33 15.64 6.75
N PHE A 420 -16.19 16.50 6.23
CA PHE A 420 -16.80 16.37 4.92
C PHE A 420 -15.95 16.99 3.82
N ALA A 421 -15.40 18.18 4.11
CA ALA A 421 -14.56 18.91 3.15
C ALA A 421 -13.53 19.77 3.89
N THR A 422 -12.39 19.96 3.26
CA THR A 422 -11.38 20.96 3.59
C THR A 422 -11.13 21.82 2.36
N VAL A 423 -11.25 23.14 2.50
CA VAL A 423 -10.99 24.10 1.43
C VAL A 423 -10.01 25.13 1.94
N THR A 424 -9.03 25.50 1.13
CA THR A 424 -8.08 26.55 1.49
C THR A 424 -8.02 27.66 0.44
N GLY A 425 -7.63 28.85 0.88
CA GLY A 425 -7.48 30.01 -0.01
C GLY A 425 -6.60 31.09 0.59
N ALA A 426 -6.15 32.05 -0.22
CA ALA A 426 -5.38 33.20 0.24
C ALA A 426 -6.23 34.09 1.16
N ALA A 427 -5.63 34.60 2.25
CA ALA A 427 -6.25 35.56 3.19
C ALA A 427 -5.47 36.88 3.29
N GLY A 428 -4.64 37.16 2.27
CA GLY A 428 -3.79 38.36 2.17
C GLY A 428 -2.41 38.17 2.79
N GLY A 429 -1.38 38.66 2.10
CA GLY A 429 0.03 38.39 2.46
C GLY A 429 0.33 36.89 2.44
N ARG A 430 1.03 36.39 3.46
CA ARG A 430 1.29 34.96 3.64
C ARG A 430 0.14 34.19 4.31
N ARG A 431 -0.91 34.89 4.77
CA ARG A 431 -2.03 34.26 5.49
C ARG A 431 -2.82 33.33 4.58
N ARG A 432 -3.23 32.20 5.16
CA ARG A 432 -4.04 31.18 4.50
C ARG A 432 -5.35 30.97 5.24
N ARG A 433 -6.47 31.09 4.53
CA ARG A 433 -7.80 30.77 5.06
C ARG A 433 -8.09 29.29 4.91
N PHE A 434 -8.62 28.73 5.99
CA PHE A 434 -9.12 27.36 6.03
C PHE A 434 -10.61 27.37 6.27
N VAL A 435 -11.31 26.51 5.53
CA VAL A 435 -12.71 26.19 5.73
C VAL A 435 -12.81 24.69 5.88
N VAL A 436 -13.27 24.24 7.04
CA VAL A 436 -13.44 22.82 7.35
C VAL A 436 -14.91 22.55 7.66
N ASP A 437 -15.53 21.68 6.87
CA ASP A 437 -16.90 21.27 7.04
C ASP A 437 -16.99 19.90 7.72
N PHE A 438 -17.84 19.80 8.73
CA PHE A 438 -18.13 18.57 9.46
C PHE A 438 -19.56 18.14 9.24
N VAL A 439 -19.79 16.83 9.10
CA VAL A 439 -21.10 16.21 9.00
C VAL A 439 -21.24 15.07 10.00
N GLY A 440 -22.45 14.79 10.41
CA GLY A 440 -22.76 13.73 11.37
C GLY A 440 -23.87 14.15 12.31
N GLU A 441 -24.45 13.20 13.01
CA GLU A 441 -25.63 13.42 13.88
C GLU A 441 -25.34 14.47 14.97
N ALA A 442 -24.12 14.48 15.52
CA ALA A 442 -23.69 15.40 16.58
C ALA A 442 -23.74 16.89 16.18
N VAL A 443 -23.68 17.20 14.88
CA VAL A 443 -23.60 18.57 14.33
C VAL A 443 -24.75 18.93 13.38
N ALA A 444 -25.66 17.99 13.13
CA ALA A 444 -26.74 18.15 12.15
C ALA A 444 -27.87 19.09 12.63
N ASP A 445 -28.06 19.23 13.95
CA ASP A 445 -29.12 20.05 14.54
C ASP A 445 -28.64 21.50 14.78
N PRO A 446 -29.15 22.50 14.02
CA PRO A 446 -28.75 23.89 14.18
C PRO A 446 -29.07 24.48 15.56
N SER A 447 -30.08 23.94 16.25
CA SER A 447 -30.47 24.44 17.60
C SER A 447 -29.40 24.16 18.65
N ARG A 448 -28.53 23.18 18.44
CA ARG A 448 -27.43 22.83 19.31
C ARG A 448 -26.14 23.58 18.99
N ALA A 449 -26.13 24.39 17.94
CA ALA A 449 -24.90 25.05 17.45
C ALA A 449 -24.22 25.95 18.49
N SER A 450 -24.96 26.57 19.39
CA SER A 450 -24.43 27.42 20.45
C SER A 450 -23.60 26.66 21.50
N ALA A 451 -23.78 25.34 21.60
CA ALA A 451 -23.01 24.48 22.48
C ALA A 451 -21.71 23.96 21.82
N ILE A 452 -21.59 24.10 20.49
CA ILE A 452 -20.45 23.59 19.74
C ILE A 452 -19.32 24.62 19.74
N ARG A 453 -18.14 24.20 20.17
CA ARG A 453 -16.94 25.03 20.20
C ARG A 453 -15.85 24.43 19.32
N PRO A 454 -15.38 25.13 18.29
CA PRO A 454 -14.16 24.76 17.58
C PRO A 454 -12.93 24.93 18.48
N VAL A 455 -12.14 23.90 18.64
CA VAL A 455 -10.84 23.93 19.32
C VAL A 455 -9.76 23.70 18.28
N ALA A 456 -9.10 24.80 17.90
CA ALA A 456 -8.06 24.80 16.89
C ALA A 456 -6.72 25.19 17.50
N SER A 457 -5.62 24.60 17.01
CA SER A 457 -4.25 24.92 17.40
C SER A 457 -3.29 24.80 16.20
N THR A 458 -2.15 25.45 16.31
CA THR A 458 -1.03 25.37 15.37
C THR A 458 0.26 25.12 16.12
N SER A 459 1.22 24.43 15.50
CA SER A 459 2.55 24.20 16.07
C SER A 459 3.39 25.47 16.15
N VAL A 460 3.25 26.34 15.14
CA VAL A 460 3.93 27.64 15.02
C VAL A 460 3.01 28.61 14.27
N GLY A 461 3.31 29.91 14.35
CA GLY A 461 2.43 30.95 13.80
C GLY A 461 1.18 31.18 14.68
N ASP A 462 0.22 31.92 14.15
CA ASP A 462 -1.01 32.30 14.85
C ASP A 462 -2.25 31.87 14.09
N LEU A 463 -3.28 31.41 14.81
CA LEU A 463 -4.63 31.22 14.27
C LEU A 463 -5.49 32.45 14.57
N ARG A 464 -6.14 32.99 13.55
CA ARG A 464 -6.99 34.19 13.64
C ARG A 464 -8.39 33.90 13.15
N GLU A 465 -9.36 34.69 13.58
CA GLU A 465 -10.74 34.68 13.12
C GLU A 465 -11.41 33.28 13.17
N ILE A 466 -11.13 32.50 14.22
CA ILE A 466 -11.73 31.18 14.40
C ILE A 466 -13.23 31.37 14.63
N ALA A 467 -14.04 30.91 13.69
CA ALA A 467 -15.49 31.00 13.75
C ALA A 467 -16.13 29.66 13.35
N GLY A 468 -17.15 29.26 14.09
CA GLY A 468 -17.95 28.08 13.80
C GLY A 468 -19.42 28.46 13.60
N ARG A 469 -20.09 27.81 12.64
CA ARG A 469 -21.53 28.02 12.38
C ARG A 469 -22.17 26.79 11.72
N PRO A 470 -23.50 26.61 11.91
CA PRO A 470 -24.23 25.60 11.16
C PRO A 470 -24.09 25.81 9.65
N ASN A 471 -23.97 24.70 8.93
CA ASN A 471 -24.01 24.68 7.47
C ASN A 471 -25.24 23.86 7.02
N PRO A 472 -26.40 24.50 6.76
CA PRO A 472 -27.63 23.80 6.42
C PRO A 472 -27.54 23.07 5.07
N GLU A 473 -26.68 23.52 4.16
CA GLU A 473 -26.54 22.92 2.81
C GLU A 473 -26.07 21.46 2.88
N ILE A 474 -25.29 21.12 3.92
CA ILE A 474 -24.77 19.77 4.14
C ILE A 474 -25.34 19.11 5.40
N LYS A 475 -26.27 19.75 6.10
CA LYS A 475 -26.76 19.35 7.44
C LYS A 475 -25.59 19.12 8.40
N GLY A 476 -24.69 20.08 8.48
CA GLY A 476 -23.44 19.97 9.22
C GLY A 476 -23.02 21.29 9.88
N TYR A 477 -21.73 21.38 10.17
CA TYR A 477 -21.12 22.50 10.85
C TYR A 477 -19.84 22.94 10.13
N ARG A 478 -19.70 24.24 9.87
CA ARG A 478 -18.54 24.84 9.22
C ARG A 478 -17.68 25.57 10.21
N VAL A 479 -16.38 25.31 10.18
CA VAL A 479 -15.36 26.09 10.87
C VAL A 479 -14.54 26.85 9.84
N THR A 480 -14.29 28.12 10.11
CA THR A 480 -13.42 28.99 9.30
C THR A 480 -12.38 29.60 10.20
N PHE A 481 -11.12 29.63 9.76
CA PHE A 481 -10.03 30.33 10.46
C PHE A 481 -8.93 30.70 9.47
N ASP A 482 -8.12 31.69 9.86
CA ASP A 482 -6.93 32.09 9.10
C ASP A 482 -5.66 31.66 9.87
N LEU A 483 -4.76 30.99 9.16
CA LEU A 483 -3.38 30.77 9.61
C LEU A 483 -2.54 31.98 9.20
N ASP A 484 -1.88 32.59 10.16
CA ASP A 484 -0.80 33.57 9.95
C ASP A 484 0.51 32.86 10.29
N PRO A 485 1.27 32.35 9.28
CA PRO A 485 2.48 31.59 9.54
C PRO A 485 3.67 32.46 9.99
N GLY A 486 3.53 33.81 9.92
CA GLY A 486 4.68 34.69 10.14
C GLY A 486 5.78 34.43 9.11
N ASN A 487 6.97 34.04 9.58
CA ASN A 487 8.13 33.69 8.75
C ASN A 487 8.31 32.18 8.56
N GLU A 488 7.44 31.36 9.16
CA GLU A 488 7.54 29.90 9.10
C GLU A 488 7.09 29.35 7.74
N ASP A 489 7.75 28.31 7.27
CA ASP A 489 7.44 27.64 6.00
C ASP A 489 6.68 26.34 6.20
N LEU A 490 6.49 25.90 7.45
CA LEU A 490 5.72 24.71 7.80
C LEU A 490 4.94 24.95 9.10
N CYS A 491 3.63 24.65 9.09
CA CYS A 491 2.77 24.68 10.27
C CYS A 491 1.94 23.40 10.33
N GLU A 492 1.91 22.75 11.50
CA GLU A 492 1.00 21.64 11.79
C GLU A 492 -0.26 22.18 12.47
N LEU A 493 -1.41 21.92 11.87
CA LEU A 493 -2.70 22.39 12.35
C LEU A 493 -3.51 21.24 12.93
N ARG A 494 -4.25 21.54 14.00
CA ARG A 494 -5.20 20.60 14.61
C ARG A 494 -6.53 21.31 14.85
N LEU A 495 -7.65 20.62 14.55
CA LEU A 495 -9.00 21.09 14.82
C LEU A 495 -9.87 19.94 15.33
N VAL A 496 -10.64 20.20 16.38
CA VAL A 496 -11.69 19.30 16.87
C VAL A 496 -12.90 20.13 17.28
N LEU A 497 -14.10 19.58 17.11
CA LEU A 497 -15.31 20.17 17.67
C LEU A 497 -15.57 19.57 19.04
N GLU A 498 -15.88 20.43 20.01
CA GLU A 498 -16.26 20.04 21.38
C GLU A 498 -17.66 20.55 21.71
N ALA A 499 -18.40 19.77 22.50
CA ALA A 499 -19.59 20.20 23.21
C ALA A 499 -19.53 19.67 24.64
N ASP A 500 -19.86 20.49 25.62
CA ASP A 500 -19.82 20.15 27.05
C ASP A 500 -18.44 19.60 27.50
N GLY A 501 -17.36 20.14 26.89
CA GLY A 501 -15.97 19.76 27.18
C GLY A 501 -15.57 18.38 26.67
N LYS A 502 -16.35 17.77 25.76
CA LYS A 502 -16.07 16.47 25.15
C LYS A 502 -15.93 16.60 23.63
N PRO A 503 -15.01 15.88 23.00
CA PRO A 503 -14.93 15.82 21.55
C PRO A 503 -16.22 15.24 20.94
N ILE A 504 -16.77 15.92 19.93
CA ILE A 504 -17.94 15.49 19.16
C ILE A 504 -17.64 15.31 17.68
N SER A 505 -16.39 15.49 17.27
CA SER A 505 -15.89 15.19 15.93
C SER A 505 -14.65 14.31 15.98
N GLU A 506 -14.28 13.74 14.85
CA GLU A 506 -12.90 13.28 14.66
C GLU A 506 -11.92 14.44 14.75
N THR A 507 -10.65 14.16 15.01
CA THR A 507 -9.57 15.17 14.99
C THR A 507 -9.15 15.39 13.55
N TRP A 508 -9.32 16.62 13.06
CA TRP A 508 -8.75 17.06 11.79
C TRP A 508 -7.33 17.54 12.00
N LEU A 509 -6.39 17.01 11.20
CA LEU A 509 -4.99 17.45 11.17
C LEU A 509 -4.65 17.95 9.77
N TYR A 510 -3.78 18.92 9.67
CA TYR A 510 -3.31 19.45 8.39
C TYR A 510 -1.88 19.94 8.50
N ARG A 511 -1.03 19.57 7.56
CA ARG A 511 0.29 20.18 7.39
C ARG A 511 0.21 21.22 6.29
N TRP A 512 0.43 22.46 6.66
CA TRP A 512 0.59 23.55 5.72
C TRP A 512 2.06 23.80 5.44
N THR A 513 2.41 23.98 4.16
CA THR A 513 3.73 24.44 3.69
C THR A 513 3.55 25.65 2.81
N ALA A 514 4.60 26.53 2.75
CA ALA A 514 4.59 27.79 2.02
C ALA A 514 4.58 27.60 0.50
#